data_54b504c2815aa47362c07381e6fbc558
#
_entry.id   54b504c2815aa47362c07381e6fbc558
#
_cell.length_a   1.000
_cell.length_b   1.000
_cell.length_c   1.000
_cell.angle_alpha   90.00
_cell.angle_beta   90.00
_cell.angle_gamma   90.00
#
_symmetry.space_group_name_H-M   'P 1'
#
loop_
_entity.id
_entity.type
_entity.pdbx_description
1 polymer ?
#
loop_
_entity_poly.entity_id
_entity_poly.type
_entity_poly.pdbx_seq_one_letter_code
_entity_poly.pdbx_strand_id
1 'polypeptide(L)'
;MVPFDKKNLFLTGEDEAEGYCQTGYGVCPDGTGFVANRTYMPGVTVDMMDWWFPWHSVGSDLRYKIWDPKDHYFARADRAAYVLDPRVPMKEKTWGVDHYIMEDTGAGPEFLQLCFKRPSDFGYDESLVGKGKCASLVCAIGKSRIAAAMTHKWYPYKEGILFCSRFWIGFGWVDGRIVKTLPEGAEIPAKAARGLYHHSIEEFTNLAAILPDVYRENRDNF
;
A
#
# COMPACT_ATOMS: atom_id res chain seq x y z
N MET A 1 -9.10 -8.00 16.43
CA MET A 1 -9.04 -7.92 14.97
C MET A 1 -10.05 -6.88 14.51
N VAL A 2 -9.67 -6.01 13.65
CA VAL A 2 -10.42 -4.78 13.37
C VAL A 2 -11.21 -4.96 12.09
N PRO A 3 -12.55 -4.96 12.12
CA PRO A 3 -13.34 -4.99 10.91
C PRO A 3 -13.05 -3.75 10.06
N PHE A 4 -13.36 -3.84 8.76
CA PHE A 4 -13.28 -2.72 7.87
C PHE A 4 -14.40 -1.72 8.22
N ASP A 5 -14.10 -0.78 9.09
CA ASP A 5 -14.97 0.35 9.40
C ASP A 5 -14.21 1.68 9.27
N LYS A 6 -14.94 2.78 9.23
CA LYS A 6 -14.34 4.12 9.04
C LYS A 6 -13.37 4.50 10.16
N LYS A 7 -13.54 4.02 11.38
CA LYS A 7 -12.66 4.31 12.52
C LYS A 7 -11.28 3.70 12.30
N ASN A 8 -11.21 2.56 11.63
CA ASN A 8 -9.96 1.88 11.31
C ASN A 8 -9.21 2.51 10.14
N LEU A 9 -9.87 3.38 9.41
CA LEU A 9 -9.28 4.11 8.30
C LEU A 9 -8.69 5.43 8.77
N PHE A 10 -9.19 6.04 9.84
CA PHE A 10 -8.66 7.31 10.33
C PHE A 10 -7.31 7.15 10.99
N LEU A 11 -6.34 7.87 10.46
CA LEU A 11 -4.93 7.65 10.64
C LEU A 11 -4.25 8.76 11.44
N THR A 12 -5.03 9.53 12.18
CA THR A 12 -4.54 10.72 12.88
C THR A 12 -4.50 10.55 14.39
N GLY A 13 -4.07 9.39 14.85
CA GLY A 13 -3.89 9.09 16.27
C GLY A 13 -4.83 8.03 16.81
N GLU A 14 -6.04 7.90 16.28
CA GLU A 14 -6.99 6.85 16.69
C GLU A 14 -6.55 5.45 16.27
N ASP A 15 -5.71 5.33 15.26
CA ASP A 15 -5.12 4.08 14.82
C ASP A 15 -4.14 3.47 15.85
N GLU A 16 -3.81 4.21 16.90
CA GLU A 16 -3.06 3.73 18.07
C GLU A 16 -3.97 3.51 19.30
N ALA A 17 -5.26 3.75 19.16
CA ALA A 17 -6.20 3.51 20.22
C ALA A 17 -6.26 2.03 20.64
N GLU A 18 -6.65 1.78 21.87
CA GLU A 18 -6.82 0.43 22.39
C GLU A 18 -7.76 -0.39 21.50
N GLY A 19 -7.36 -1.62 21.19
CA GLY A 19 -8.13 -2.54 20.35
C GLY A 19 -7.79 -2.51 18.85
N TYR A 20 -6.95 -1.58 18.40
CA TYR A 20 -6.47 -1.60 17.01
C TYR A 20 -5.31 -2.57 16.80
N CYS A 21 -5.39 -3.34 15.73
CA CYS A 21 -4.27 -4.18 15.30
C CYS A 21 -3.22 -3.30 14.61
N GLN A 22 -2.12 -3.06 15.29
CA GLN A 22 -0.99 -2.29 14.78
C GLN A 22 -0.06 -3.14 13.91
N THR A 23 0.08 -4.42 14.26
CA THR A 23 0.96 -5.37 13.61
C THR A 23 0.40 -6.77 13.82
N GLY A 24 0.21 -7.51 12.72
CA GLY A 24 -0.29 -8.87 12.75
C GLY A 24 -1.18 -9.19 11.56
N TYR A 25 -1.67 -10.41 11.54
CA TYR A 25 -2.57 -10.90 10.50
C TYR A 25 -3.60 -11.85 11.10
N GLY A 26 -4.69 -12.06 10.38
CA GLY A 26 -5.69 -13.03 10.80
C GLY A 26 -6.90 -13.08 9.89
N VAL A 27 -7.81 -14.00 10.21
CA VAL A 27 -9.11 -14.14 9.57
C VAL A 27 -10.17 -13.61 10.53
N CYS A 28 -11.05 -12.78 10.00
CA CYS A 28 -12.15 -12.19 10.74
C CYS A 28 -13.32 -13.19 10.88
N PRO A 29 -14.21 -13.00 11.88
CA PRO A 29 -15.37 -13.88 12.06
C PRO A 29 -16.30 -13.97 10.85
N ASP A 30 -16.27 -12.98 9.97
CA ASP A 30 -17.04 -12.95 8.73
C ASP A 30 -16.31 -13.58 7.53
N GLY A 31 -15.18 -14.26 7.77
CA GLY A 31 -14.35 -14.93 6.79
C GLY A 31 -13.33 -14.04 6.06
N THR A 32 -13.41 -12.71 6.19
CA THR A 32 -12.44 -11.80 5.56
C THR A 32 -11.06 -11.87 6.22
N GLY A 33 -10.00 -11.53 5.49
CA GLY A 33 -8.66 -11.47 6.03
C GLY A 33 -8.26 -10.03 6.40
N PHE A 34 -7.38 -9.91 7.40
CA PHE A 34 -6.78 -8.65 7.77
C PHE A 34 -5.27 -8.80 7.98
N VAL A 35 -4.51 -7.83 7.45
CA VAL A 35 -3.07 -7.73 7.66
C VAL A 35 -2.73 -6.29 8.05
N ALA A 36 -1.87 -6.13 9.03
CA ALA A 36 -1.29 -4.84 9.40
C ALA A 36 0.17 -5.00 9.73
N ASN A 37 0.99 -4.06 9.32
CA ASN A 37 2.37 -3.98 9.75
C ASN A 37 2.85 -2.54 9.87
N ARG A 38 3.97 -2.37 10.58
CA ARG A 38 4.65 -1.09 10.79
C ARG A 38 6.14 -1.33 10.56
N THR A 39 6.71 -0.59 9.61
CA THR A 39 8.13 -0.67 9.29
C THR A 39 8.79 0.67 9.59
N TYR A 40 9.74 0.68 10.49
CA TYR A 40 10.60 1.85 10.69
C TYR A 40 11.64 1.89 9.57
N MET A 41 11.73 3.02 8.88
CA MET A 41 12.61 3.23 7.74
C MET A 41 13.62 4.34 8.05
N PRO A 42 14.78 4.00 8.65
CA PRO A 42 15.80 5.00 9.01
C PRO A 42 16.37 5.68 7.76
N GLY A 43 16.60 6.98 7.83
CA GLY A 43 17.15 7.77 6.72
C GLY A 43 16.19 8.03 5.55
N VAL A 44 15.03 7.39 5.53
CA VAL A 44 13.99 7.64 4.52
C VAL A 44 13.16 8.86 4.91
N THR A 45 12.88 9.73 3.95
CA THR A 45 12.01 10.90 4.15
C THR A 45 10.62 10.69 3.54
N VAL A 46 9.69 11.55 3.92
CA VAL A 46 8.33 11.55 3.32
C VAL A 46 8.42 11.73 1.81
N ASP A 47 9.22 12.66 1.34
CA ASP A 47 9.37 12.95 -0.10
C ASP A 47 9.96 11.76 -0.88
N MET A 48 10.86 10.98 -0.28
CA MET A 48 11.39 9.76 -0.90
C MET A 48 10.29 8.73 -1.13
N MET A 49 9.40 8.53 -0.14
CA MET A 49 8.28 7.59 -0.29
C MET A 49 7.20 8.11 -1.24
N ASP A 50 6.87 9.42 -1.21
CA ASP A 50 5.95 10.04 -2.15
C ASP A 50 6.44 9.87 -3.60
N TRP A 51 7.75 9.98 -3.81
CA TRP A 51 8.40 9.79 -5.10
C TRP A 51 8.43 8.32 -5.54
N TRP A 52 8.64 7.38 -4.61
CA TRP A 52 8.82 5.96 -4.91
C TRP A 52 7.60 5.32 -5.59
N PHE A 53 6.40 5.55 -5.04
CA PHE A 53 5.18 4.91 -5.54
C PHE A 53 4.89 5.19 -7.02
N PRO A 54 4.95 6.43 -7.51
CA PRO A 54 4.79 6.67 -8.95
C PRO A 54 6.03 6.27 -9.76
N TRP A 55 7.25 6.45 -9.23
CA TRP A 55 8.48 6.22 -9.98
C TRP A 55 8.71 4.75 -10.35
N HIS A 56 8.46 3.81 -9.45
CA HIS A 56 8.70 2.38 -9.71
C HIS A 56 7.77 1.80 -10.78
N SER A 57 6.64 2.43 -11.05
CA SER A 57 5.61 1.95 -11.98
C SER A 57 5.80 2.42 -13.43
N VAL A 58 6.78 3.28 -13.68
CA VAL A 58 7.10 3.80 -15.03
C VAL A 58 8.55 3.47 -15.40
N GLY A 59 8.83 3.34 -16.69
CA GLY A 59 10.17 3.03 -17.19
C GLY A 59 10.51 1.54 -17.11
N SER A 60 11.61 1.20 -16.44
CA SER A 60 12.14 -0.17 -16.42
C SER A 60 11.53 -1.04 -15.32
N ASP A 61 11.29 -2.32 -15.61
CA ASP A 61 10.90 -3.32 -14.61
C ASP A 61 11.94 -3.51 -13.49
N LEU A 62 13.20 -3.13 -13.76
CA LEU A 62 14.24 -3.18 -12.74
C LEU A 62 13.89 -2.31 -11.53
N ARG A 63 13.15 -1.22 -11.72
CA ARG A 63 12.69 -0.35 -10.63
C ARG A 63 11.84 -1.10 -9.62
N TYR A 64 10.99 -2.01 -10.08
CA TYR A 64 10.16 -2.86 -9.21
C TYR A 64 10.96 -4.02 -8.62
N LYS A 65 11.85 -4.64 -9.42
CA LYS A 65 12.67 -5.76 -9.00
C LYS A 65 13.70 -5.41 -7.93
N ILE A 66 14.27 -4.21 -7.93
CA ILE A 66 15.23 -3.82 -6.88
C ILE A 66 14.59 -3.66 -5.51
N TRP A 67 13.26 -3.43 -5.47
CA TRP A 67 12.50 -3.35 -4.23
C TRP A 67 12.44 -4.69 -3.50
N ASP A 68 12.02 -5.73 -4.20
CA ASP A 68 12.06 -7.11 -3.71
C ASP A 68 12.50 -8.05 -4.84
N PRO A 69 13.82 -8.30 -4.97
CA PRO A 69 14.35 -9.08 -6.08
C PRO A 69 13.85 -10.53 -6.15
N LYS A 70 13.39 -11.07 -5.03
CA LYS A 70 12.90 -12.44 -4.91
C LYS A 70 11.46 -12.55 -5.42
N ASP A 71 10.61 -11.61 -5.02
CA ASP A 71 9.17 -11.76 -5.15
C ASP A 71 8.55 -10.77 -6.17
N HIS A 72 9.29 -9.75 -6.65
CA HIS A 72 8.82 -8.77 -7.63
C HIS A 72 9.34 -9.05 -9.06
N TYR A 73 8.44 -9.05 -10.04
CA TYR A 73 8.78 -9.37 -11.44
C TYR A 73 8.64 -8.19 -12.38
N PHE A 74 7.52 -7.45 -12.34
CA PHE A 74 7.34 -6.21 -13.07
C PHE A 74 6.25 -5.32 -12.47
N ALA A 75 6.27 -4.01 -12.82
CA ALA A 75 5.20 -3.06 -12.55
C ALA A 75 5.03 -2.09 -13.74
N ARG A 76 3.79 -1.77 -14.09
CA ARG A 76 3.42 -0.83 -15.15
C ARG A 76 2.20 -0.01 -14.77
N ALA A 77 2.34 1.32 -14.82
CA ALA A 77 1.22 2.23 -14.73
C ALA A 77 0.46 2.30 -16.07
N ASP A 78 -0.86 2.26 -16.04
CA ASP A 78 -1.72 2.43 -17.22
C ASP A 78 -1.66 3.85 -17.79
N ARG A 79 -1.47 4.84 -16.90
CA ARG A 79 -1.44 6.28 -17.23
C ARG A 79 -0.04 6.88 -17.09
N ALA A 80 0.96 6.26 -17.72
CA ALA A 80 2.35 6.69 -17.61
C ALA A 80 2.56 8.19 -17.94
N ALA A 81 1.86 8.71 -18.96
CA ALA A 81 1.93 10.13 -19.31
C ALA A 81 1.45 11.07 -18.17
N TYR A 82 0.43 10.67 -17.41
CA TYR A 82 -0.04 11.42 -16.23
C TYR A 82 0.98 11.32 -15.09
N VAL A 83 1.52 10.13 -14.85
CA VAL A 83 2.54 9.89 -13.82
C VAL A 83 3.80 10.73 -14.08
N LEU A 84 4.20 10.84 -15.35
CA LEU A 84 5.39 11.60 -15.79
C LEU A 84 5.14 13.12 -15.87
N ASP A 85 3.90 13.60 -15.83
CA ASP A 85 3.60 15.03 -15.96
C ASP A 85 4.13 15.81 -14.74
N PRO A 86 5.09 16.74 -14.91
CA PRO A 86 5.68 17.51 -13.81
C PRO A 86 4.67 18.49 -13.15
N ARG A 87 3.54 18.77 -13.79
CA ARG A 87 2.48 19.63 -13.24
C ARG A 87 1.61 18.91 -12.21
N VAL A 88 1.62 17.59 -12.19
CA VAL A 88 0.89 16.78 -11.21
C VAL A 88 1.67 16.72 -9.91
N PRO A 89 1.10 17.14 -8.78
CA PRO A 89 1.74 17.02 -7.48
C PRO A 89 2.15 15.57 -7.18
N MET A 90 3.33 15.37 -6.59
CA MET A 90 3.91 14.04 -6.38
C MET A 90 2.94 13.09 -5.65
N LYS A 91 2.26 13.55 -4.61
CA LYS A 91 1.27 12.76 -3.85
C LYS A 91 0.04 12.33 -4.66
N GLU A 92 -0.25 13.04 -5.75
CA GLU A 92 -1.43 12.79 -6.59
C GLU A 92 -1.11 11.92 -7.80
N LYS A 93 0.15 11.65 -8.08
CA LYS A 93 0.59 10.90 -9.27
C LYS A 93 0.09 9.46 -9.33
N THR A 94 -0.35 8.91 -8.21
CA THR A 94 -1.00 7.59 -8.14
C THR A 94 -2.52 7.67 -8.25
N TRP A 95 -3.15 8.84 -8.05
CA TRP A 95 -4.61 8.95 -7.98
C TRP A 95 -5.29 8.63 -9.32
N GLY A 96 -6.16 7.60 -9.31
CA GLY A 96 -6.85 7.14 -10.50
C GLY A 96 -5.92 6.51 -11.54
N VAL A 97 -4.78 6.00 -11.10
CA VAL A 97 -3.83 5.24 -11.90
C VAL A 97 -3.90 3.78 -11.48
N ASP A 98 -3.90 2.87 -12.45
CA ASP A 98 -3.81 1.45 -12.19
C ASP A 98 -2.38 0.98 -12.43
N HIS A 99 -1.82 0.26 -11.46
CA HIS A 99 -0.56 -0.46 -11.67
C HIS A 99 -0.85 -1.92 -11.96
N TYR A 100 -0.37 -2.40 -13.09
CA TYR A 100 -0.32 -3.82 -13.41
C TYR A 100 1.01 -4.37 -12.92
N ILE A 101 0.94 -5.32 -12.00
CA ILE A 101 2.13 -5.89 -11.37
C ILE A 101 2.09 -7.42 -11.46
N MET A 102 3.26 -8.03 -11.34
CA MET A 102 3.41 -9.46 -11.09
C MET A 102 4.34 -9.63 -9.89
N GLU A 103 3.86 -10.31 -8.87
CA GLU A 103 4.60 -10.56 -7.63
C GLU A 103 4.18 -11.88 -6.99
N ASP A 104 4.97 -12.39 -6.06
CA ASP A 104 4.66 -13.56 -5.23
C ASP A 104 4.45 -13.13 -3.78
N THR A 105 3.22 -13.11 -3.32
CA THR A 105 2.86 -12.82 -1.92
C THR A 105 2.83 -14.06 -1.03
N GLY A 106 3.55 -15.13 -1.41
CA GLY A 106 3.68 -16.38 -0.66
C GLY A 106 2.78 -17.51 -1.14
N ALA A 107 2.13 -17.35 -2.32
CA ALA A 107 1.29 -18.40 -2.94
C ALA A 107 1.71 -18.76 -4.37
N GLY A 108 2.88 -18.31 -4.80
CA GLY A 108 3.39 -18.35 -6.17
C GLY A 108 3.10 -17.05 -6.93
N PRO A 109 3.83 -16.78 -8.02
CA PRO A 109 3.67 -15.56 -8.80
C PRO A 109 2.23 -15.36 -9.29
N GLU A 110 1.69 -14.17 -9.06
CA GLU A 110 0.33 -13.79 -9.45
C GLU A 110 0.34 -12.42 -10.13
N PHE A 111 -0.51 -12.30 -11.15
CA PHE A 111 -0.78 -11.02 -11.78
C PHE A 111 -1.84 -10.26 -10.97
N LEU A 112 -1.53 -9.02 -10.61
CA LEU A 112 -2.41 -8.13 -9.88
C LEU A 112 -2.60 -6.81 -10.63
N GLN A 113 -3.80 -6.24 -10.49
CA GLN A 113 -4.09 -4.86 -10.84
C GLN A 113 -4.33 -4.08 -9.56
N LEU A 114 -3.44 -3.15 -9.25
CA LEU A 114 -3.58 -2.23 -8.12
C LEU A 114 -4.26 -0.96 -8.60
N CYS A 115 -5.55 -0.82 -8.33
CA CYS A 115 -6.33 0.37 -8.69
C CYS A 115 -6.20 1.42 -7.61
N PHE A 116 -5.30 2.38 -7.80
CA PHE A 116 -5.10 3.47 -6.85
C PHE A 116 -6.26 4.45 -6.84
N LYS A 117 -6.59 4.92 -5.66
CA LYS A 117 -7.74 5.78 -5.39
C LYS A 117 -7.32 7.03 -4.61
N ARG A 118 -8.12 8.06 -4.68
CA ARG A 118 -7.98 9.20 -3.77
C ARG A 118 -8.31 8.77 -2.33
N PRO A 119 -7.68 9.37 -1.32
CA PRO A 119 -8.05 9.10 0.07
C PRO A 119 -9.54 9.30 0.36
N SER A 120 -10.17 10.32 -0.24
CA SER A 120 -11.62 10.57 -0.09
C SER A 120 -12.50 9.44 -0.63
N ASP A 121 -12.06 8.74 -1.69
CA ASP A 121 -12.78 7.57 -2.21
C ASP A 121 -12.84 6.44 -1.17
N PHE A 122 -11.83 6.34 -0.31
CA PHE A 122 -11.78 5.41 0.81
C PHE A 122 -12.52 5.91 2.05
N GLY A 123 -13.09 7.12 2.00
CA GLY A 123 -13.81 7.74 3.10
C GLY A 123 -12.93 8.49 4.10
N TYR A 124 -11.67 8.75 3.74
CA TYR A 124 -10.77 9.59 4.54
C TYR A 124 -11.06 11.07 4.32
N ASP A 125 -10.86 11.85 5.36
CA ASP A 125 -10.81 13.30 5.26
C ASP A 125 -9.42 13.71 4.73
N GLU A 126 -9.35 14.08 3.43
CA GLU A 126 -8.10 14.49 2.79
C GLU A 126 -7.44 15.70 3.47
N SER A 127 -8.21 16.52 4.20
CA SER A 127 -7.66 17.66 4.94
C SER A 127 -6.73 17.25 6.08
N LEU A 128 -6.78 15.99 6.50
CA LEU A 128 -5.94 15.41 7.53
C LEU A 128 -4.63 14.83 6.97
N VAL A 129 -4.56 14.56 5.66
CA VAL A 129 -3.33 14.14 4.99
C VAL A 129 -2.33 15.30 4.97
N GLY A 130 -1.12 15.04 5.39
CA GLY A 130 -0.08 16.06 5.62
C GLY A 130 0.00 16.54 7.07
N LYS A 131 -0.82 15.97 7.98
CA LYS A 131 -0.89 16.36 9.39
C LYS A 131 -0.65 15.17 10.33
N GLY A 132 -0.11 15.47 11.51
CA GLY A 132 0.04 14.49 12.60
C GLY A 132 0.78 13.23 12.17
N LYS A 133 0.14 12.07 12.37
CA LYS A 133 0.69 10.76 12.01
C LYS A 133 0.26 10.28 10.62
N CYS A 134 -0.01 11.21 9.71
CA CYS A 134 -0.35 10.93 8.31
C CYS A 134 0.24 12.01 7.41
N ALA A 135 1.56 11.98 7.19
CA ALA A 135 2.20 12.91 6.25
C ALA A 135 1.81 12.60 4.80
N SER A 136 1.63 11.33 4.50
CA SER A 136 1.12 10.86 3.21
C SER A 136 0.30 9.58 3.37
N LEU A 137 -0.59 9.34 2.40
CA LEU A 137 -1.49 8.21 2.36
C LEU A 137 -1.71 7.74 0.93
N VAL A 138 -1.45 6.47 0.70
CA VAL A 138 -1.78 5.76 -0.53
C VAL A 138 -2.90 4.78 -0.26
N CYS A 139 -3.91 4.78 -1.13
CA CYS A 139 -5.07 3.89 -1.07
C CYS A 139 -5.19 3.13 -2.39
N ALA A 140 -5.40 1.83 -2.35
CA ALA A 140 -5.63 1.04 -3.54
C ALA A 140 -6.55 -0.17 -3.31
N ILE A 141 -7.13 -0.64 -4.39
CA ILE A 141 -7.81 -1.94 -4.45
C ILE A 141 -6.95 -2.86 -5.29
N GLY A 142 -6.41 -3.89 -4.67
CA GLY A 142 -5.78 -5.00 -5.38
C GLY A 142 -6.85 -5.91 -5.96
N LYS A 143 -6.77 -6.17 -7.26
CA LYS A 143 -7.61 -7.11 -7.98
C LYS A 143 -6.77 -8.28 -8.43
N SER A 144 -7.10 -9.44 -7.92
CA SER A 144 -6.60 -10.74 -8.33
C SER A 144 -7.73 -11.77 -8.21
N ARG A 145 -7.44 -13.00 -7.84
CA ARG A 145 -8.48 -14.00 -7.53
C ARG A 145 -9.39 -13.55 -6.38
N ILE A 146 -8.83 -12.85 -5.41
CA ILE A 146 -9.55 -12.28 -4.27
C ILE A 146 -9.15 -10.82 -4.16
N ALA A 147 -10.14 -9.94 -4.19
CA ALA A 147 -9.86 -8.51 -4.06
C ALA A 147 -9.42 -8.17 -2.62
N ALA A 148 -8.56 -7.17 -2.51
CA ALA A 148 -8.15 -6.60 -1.23
C ALA A 148 -8.12 -5.08 -1.30
N ALA A 149 -8.75 -4.42 -0.34
CA ALA A 149 -8.52 -3.00 -0.10
C ALA A 149 -7.21 -2.85 0.69
N MET A 150 -6.40 -1.86 0.34
CA MET A 150 -5.16 -1.60 1.05
C MET A 150 -4.91 -0.11 1.26
N THR A 151 -4.20 0.20 2.33
CA THR A 151 -3.69 1.54 2.61
C THR A 151 -2.25 1.46 3.09
N HIS A 152 -1.46 2.43 2.63
CA HIS A 152 -0.14 2.70 3.17
C HIS A 152 -0.09 4.15 3.59
N LYS A 153 0.24 4.40 4.86
CA LYS A 153 0.52 5.74 5.36
C LYS A 153 1.93 5.81 5.91
N TRP A 154 2.51 6.98 5.89
CA TRP A 154 3.79 7.24 6.54
C TRP A 154 3.85 8.64 7.12
N TYR A 155 4.71 8.80 8.10
CA TYR A 155 4.93 10.07 8.78
C TYR A 155 6.33 10.11 9.40
N PRO A 156 6.90 11.31 9.65
CA PRO A 156 8.19 11.45 10.32
C PRO A 156 8.22 10.72 11.66
N TYR A 157 9.24 9.92 11.87
CA TYR A 157 9.44 9.17 13.09
C TYR A 157 10.94 8.94 13.32
N LYS A 158 11.46 9.41 14.49
CA LYS A 158 12.90 9.41 14.77
C LYS A 158 13.67 10.08 13.62
N GLU A 159 14.78 9.48 13.20
CA GLU A 159 15.62 9.95 12.07
C GLU A 159 15.17 9.41 10.70
N GLY A 160 13.90 9.09 10.55
CA GLY A 160 13.31 8.56 9.33
C GLY A 160 11.81 8.70 9.33
N ILE A 161 11.13 7.67 8.83
CA ILE A 161 9.67 7.58 8.84
C ILE A 161 9.19 6.28 9.48
N LEU A 162 7.96 6.28 9.97
CA LEU A 162 7.22 5.07 10.27
C LEU A 162 6.21 4.84 9.14
N PHE A 163 6.38 3.72 8.45
CA PHE A 163 5.51 3.26 7.37
C PHE A 163 4.51 2.23 7.91
N CYS A 164 3.24 2.45 7.68
CA CYS A 164 2.15 1.62 8.22
C CYS A 164 1.30 1.08 7.08
N SER A 165 1.26 -0.23 6.93
CA SER A 165 0.46 -0.93 5.93
C SER A 165 -0.76 -1.58 6.55
N ARG A 166 -1.89 -1.57 5.82
CA ARG A 166 -3.09 -2.32 6.16
C ARG A 166 -3.72 -2.91 4.91
N PHE A 167 -4.18 -4.14 5.04
CA PHE A 167 -4.87 -4.86 3.97
C PHE A 167 -6.13 -5.51 4.53
N TRP A 168 -7.23 -5.34 3.80
CA TRP A 168 -8.52 -5.98 4.07
C TRP A 168 -8.83 -6.92 2.91
N ILE A 169 -8.50 -8.19 3.07
CA ILE A 169 -8.65 -9.23 2.04
C ILE A 169 -10.10 -9.69 2.00
N GLY A 170 -10.72 -9.71 0.82
CA GLY A 170 -12.13 -9.98 0.64
C GLY A 170 -12.98 -8.71 0.46
N PHE A 171 -12.33 -7.54 0.35
CA PHE A 171 -12.99 -6.28 0.04
C PHE A 171 -12.57 -5.76 -1.33
N GLY A 172 -13.52 -5.27 -2.11
CA GLY A 172 -13.32 -4.74 -3.44
C GLY A 172 -14.08 -3.42 -3.66
N TRP A 173 -13.98 -2.89 -4.87
CA TRP A 173 -14.62 -1.65 -5.29
C TRP A 173 -15.83 -1.93 -6.16
N VAL A 174 -17.01 -1.54 -5.71
CA VAL A 174 -18.28 -1.72 -6.43
C VAL A 174 -19.08 -0.42 -6.30
N ASP A 175 -19.55 0.10 -7.42
CA ASP A 175 -20.40 1.31 -7.47
C ASP A 175 -19.89 2.50 -6.64
N GLY A 176 -18.57 2.78 -6.78
CA GLY A 176 -17.97 3.94 -6.12
C GLY A 176 -17.68 3.77 -4.63
N ARG A 177 -17.71 2.55 -4.11
CA ARG A 177 -17.48 2.29 -2.68
C ARG A 177 -16.78 0.96 -2.43
N ILE A 178 -16.15 0.86 -1.28
CA ILE A 178 -15.55 -0.38 -0.82
C ILE A 178 -16.63 -1.24 -0.18
N VAL A 179 -16.75 -2.48 -0.66
CA VAL A 179 -17.70 -3.48 -0.14
C VAL A 179 -17.01 -4.81 0.04
N LYS A 180 -17.55 -5.64 0.93
CA LYS A 180 -17.16 -7.05 1.03
C LYS A 180 -17.55 -7.76 -0.28
N THR A 181 -16.57 -8.35 -0.94
CA THR A 181 -16.74 -9.12 -2.19
C THR A 181 -16.53 -10.62 -1.99
N LEU A 182 -16.07 -11.01 -0.79
CA LEU A 182 -15.94 -12.41 -0.41
C LEU A 182 -17.35 -13.03 -0.35
N PRO A 183 -17.59 -14.17 -1.04
CA PRO A 183 -18.88 -14.85 -0.99
C PRO A 183 -19.28 -15.22 0.44
N GLU A 184 -20.60 -15.29 0.67
CA GLU A 184 -21.13 -15.74 1.95
C GLU A 184 -20.66 -17.18 2.25
N GLY A 185 -20.23 -17.42 3.49
CA GLY A 185 -19.68 -18.72 3.91
C GLY A 185 -18.27 -19.04 3.42
N ALA A 186 -17.69 -18.20 2.55
CA ALA A 186 -16.28 -18.32 2.18
C ALA A 186 -15.37 -17.72 3.25
N GLU A 187 -14.15 -18.25 3.35
CA GLU A 187 -13.15 -17.80 4.30
C GLU A 187 -11.79 -17.64 3.61
N ILE A 188 -11.09 -16.55 3.93
CA ILE A 188 -9.72 -16.33 3.48
C ILE A 188 -8.81 -17.36 4.16
N PRO A 189 -8.03 -18.14 3.41
CA PRO A 189 -7.07 -19.05 4.02
C PRO A 189 -6.07 -18.30 4.90
N ALA A 190 -5.92 -18.71 6.15
CA ALA A 190 -4.98 -18.06 7.09
C ALA A 190 -3.56 -17.96 6.53
N LYS A 191 -3.13 -18.95 5.70
CA LYS A 191 -1.85 -18.93 5.00
C LYS A 191 -1.70 -17.76 4.03
N ALA A 192 -2.81 -17.29 3.40
CA ALA A 192 -2.77 -16.15 2.49
C ALA A 192 -2.54 -14.84 3.25
N ALA A 193 -3.26 -14.62 4.35
CA ALA A 193 -3.02 -13.46 5.21
C ALA A 193 -1.59 -13.48 5.81
N ARG A 194 -1.10 -14.66 6.21
CA ARG A 194 0.27 -14.84 6.69
C ARG A 194 1.30 -14.54 5.61
N GLY A 195 1.10 -15.03 4.38
CA GLY A 195 2.02 -14.80 3.25
C GLY A 195 2.15 -13.32 2.97
N LEU A 196 1.03 -12.62 2.78
CA LEU A 196 1.00 -11.18 2.55
C LEU A 196 1.64 -10.39 3.71
N TYR A 197 1.45 -10.81 4.96
CA TYR A 197 2.07 -10.19 6.12
C TYR A 197 3.61 -10.24 6.05
N HIS A 198 4.17 -11.41 5.77
CA HIS A 198 5.63 -11.57 5.68
C HIS A 198 6.21 -10.88 4.46
N HIS A 199 5.56 -11.00 3.29
CA HIS A 199 5.94 -10.31 2.07
C HIS A 199 6.01 -8.79 2.30
N SER A 200 4.95 -8.19 2.87
CA SER A 200 4.91 -6.76 3.11
C SER A 200 5.98 -6.27 4.11
N ILE A 201 6.37 -7.08 5.10
CA ILE A 201 7.51 -6.74 5.98
C ILE A 201 8.83 -6.81 5.21
N GLU A 202 9.04 -7.87 4.43
CA GLU A 202 10.27 -8.10 3.66
C GLU A 202 10.48 -6.97 2.64
N GLU A 203 9.49 -6.70 1.79
CA GLU A 203 9.56 -5.66 0.75
C GLU A 203 9.86 -4.26 1.32
N PHE A 204 9.16 -3.83 2.39
CA PHE A 204 9.39 -2.50 2.96
C PHE A 204 10.67 -2.41 3.80
N THR A 205 11.15 -3.52 4.33
CA THR A 205 12.49 -3.57 4.96
C THR A 205 13.59 -3.44 3.91
N ASN A 206 13.45 -4.14 2.79
CA ASN A 206 14.37 -4.02 1.65
C ASN A 206 14.35 -2.60 1.09
N LEU A 207 13.16 -2.03 0.90
CA LEU A 207 13.00 -0.66 0.41
C LEU A 207 13.68 0.35 1.34
N ALA A 208 13.52 0.20 2.66
CA ALA A 208 14.17 1.08 3.63
C ALA A 208 15.69 1.11 3.46
N ALA A 209 16.30 -0.02 3.12
CA ALA A 209 17.74 -0.14 2.95
C ALA A 209 18.26 0.54 1.67
N ILE A 210 17.46 0.57 0.60
CA ILE A 210 17.93 1.04 -0.72
C ILE A 210 17.40 2.43 -1.10
N LEU A 211 16.24 2.83 -0.60
CA LEU A 211 15.53 4.02 -1.08
C LEU A 211 16.33 5.33 -0.98
N PRO A 212 17.10 5.62 0.08
CA PRO A 212 17.89 6.85 0.14
C PRO A 212 18.89 6.98 -1.01
N ASP A 213 19.54 5.88 -1.39
CA ASP A 213 20.53 5.86 -2.46
C ASP A 213 19.85 5.91 -3.83
N VAL A 214 18.81 5.10 -4.04
CA VAL A 214 18.02 5.10 -5.28
C VAL A 214 17.42 6.49 -5.56
N TYR A 215 16.87 7.13 -4.54
CA TYR A 215 16.32 8.48 -4.67
C TYR A 215 17.41 9.50 -5.02
N ARG A 216 18.54 9.49 -4.33
CA ARG A 216 19.65 10.40 -4.60
C ARG A 216 20.13 10.31 -6.06
N GLU A 217 20.18 9.09 -6.62
CA GLU A 217 20.67 8.83 -7.97
C GLU A 217 19.63 9.12 -9.07
N ASN A 218 18.34 9.04 -8.77
CA ASN A 218 17.29 9.03 -9.78
C ASN A 218 16.23 10.12 -9.66
N ARG A 219 16.19 10.93 -8.59
CA ARG A 219 15.14 11.92 -8.36
C ARG A 219 14.96 12.95 -9.48
N ASP A 220 16.05 13.27 -10.17
CA ASP A 220 16.07 14.23 -11.29
C ASP A 220 15.74 13.56 -12.64
N ASN A 221 15.58 12.23 -12.67
CA ASN A 221 15.23 11.39 -13.81
C ASN A 221 13.95 10.58 -13.53
N PHE A 222 12.88 11.29 -13.27
CA PHE A 222 11.58 10.68 -12.96
C PHE A 222 10.97 9.95 -14.15
#